data_28dfe13cbef153cf1996e2e52048f202
#
_entry.id   28dfe13cbef153cf1996e2e52048f202
#
_cell.length_a   1.000
_cell.length_b   1.000
_cell.length_c   1.000
_cell.angle_alpha   90.00
_cell.angle_beta   90.00
_cell.angle_gamma   90.00
#
_symmetry.space_group_name_H-M   'P 1'
#
loop_
_entity.id
_entity.type
_entity.pdbx_description
1 polymer ?
#
loop_
_entity_poly.entity_id
_entity_poly.type
_entity_poly.pdbx_seq_one_letter_code
_entity_poly.pdbx_strand_id
1 'polypeptide(L)'
;VWVVLFATLFFGAIGWVDDYRKLVRNNPKGLSAREKYFWQSVGAFLVAVFLYTTARIPAETHLIVPMFKNVIIDLGPWFILLTYFVIVGTSNAVNLTDGLDGLAIMPPVMVAGALGVFAYVTGNANFSNYLGLPFIPGTGEVLIFCAAIVGAGLGFLWFNTYPAMVFMGDVGALGLGAALGAVAVVVHQEIVLFIMGGVFVIETLSVIVQVASFKLTGKRVFRMAPLHHHFELKGWPEPRVIVRFWIISLILVLIGLATLKVR
;
A
#
# COMPACT_ATOMS: atom_id res chain seq x y z
N VAL A 1 -4.52 0.70 16.28
CA VAL A 1 -4.89 1.96 15.62
C VAL A 1 -3.73 2.97 15.68
N TRP A 2 -3.12 3.25 16.86
CA TRP A 2 -2.09 4.30 17.01
C TRP A 2 -0.85 4.10 16.13
N VAL A 3 -0.41 2.84 15.95
CA VAL A 3 0.72 2.50 15.09
C VAL A 3 0.43 2.84 13.62
N VAL A 4 -0.79 2.53 13.17
CA VAL A 4 -1.21 2.82 11.80
C VAL A 4 -1.33 4.32 11.58
N LEU A 5 -1.91 5.06 12.55
CA LEU A 5 -1.94 6.52 12.52
C LEU A 5 -0.54 7.13 12.49
N PHE A 6 0.39 6.61 13.32
CA PHE A 6 1.78 7.07 13.30
C PHE A 6 2.42 6.87 11.93
N ALA A 7 2.31 5.68 11.34
CA ALA A 7 2.85 5.39 10.02
C ALA A 7 2.28 6.36 8.97
N THR A 8 0.96 6.55 8.96
CA THR A 8 0.27 7.43 8.02
C THR A 8 0.76 8.87 8.13
N LEU A 9 0.78 9.42 9.35
CA LEU A 9 1.17 10.80 9.60
C LEU A 9 2.67 11.04 9.35
N PHE A 10 3.51 10.08 9.74
CA PHE A 10 4.96 10.20 9.55
C PHE A 10 5.32 10.20 8.06
N PHE A 11 4.76 9.27 7.28
CA PHE A 11 5.01 9.21 5.83
C PHE A 11 4.33 10.37 5.10
N GLY A 12 3.14 10.78 5.53
CA GLY A 12 2.50 11.99 5.04
C GLY A 12 3.33 13.25 5.30
N ALA A 13 3.99 13.37 6.47
CA ALA A 13 4.88 14.48 6.78
C ALA A 13 6.13 14.49 5.86
N ILE A 14 6.67 13.32 5.50
CA ILE A 14 7.76 13.24 4.51
C ILE A 14 7.28 13.79 3.16
N GLY A 15 6.10 13.36 2.72
CA GLY A 15 5.49 13.88 1.48
C GLY A 15 5.22 15.38 1.55
N TRP A 16 4.71 15.87 2.69
CA TRP A 16 4.48 17.30 2.89
C TRP A 16 5.77 18.13 2.78
N VAL A 17 6.87 17.67 3.36
CA VAL A 17 8.17 18.36 3.22
C VAL A 17 8.64 18.38 1.77
N ASP A 18 8.42 17.28 1.04
CA ASP A 18 8.78 17.19 -0.38
C ASP A 18 7.97 18.19 -1.23
N ASP A 19 6.64 18.13 -1.10
CA ASP A 19 5.73 19.01 -1.85
C ASP A 19 5.90 20.50 -1.44
N TYR A 20 6.13 20.79 -0.16
CA TYR A 20 6.43 22.15 0.31
C TYR A 20 7.70 22.72 -0.34
N ARG A 21 8.77 21.91 -0.44
CA ARG A 21 9.99 22.33 -1.13
C ARG A 21 9.77 22.59 -2.62
N LYS A 22 8.97 21.75 -3.28
CA LYS A 22 8.64 21.89 -4.70
C LYS A 22 7.80 23.12 -4.99
N LEU A 23 6.73 23.33 -4.23
CA LEU A 23 5.70 24.32 -4.52
C LEU A 23 6.01 25.69 -3.90
N VAL A 24 6.39 25.75 -2.62
CA VAL A 24 6.56 26.99 -1.89
C VAL A 24 7.99 27.54 -2.04
N ARG A 25 8.99 26.65 -1.99
CA ARG A 25 10.40 27.07 -2.15
C ARG A 25 10.87 27.08 -3.60
N ASN A 26 9.99 26.79 -4.56
CA ASN A 26 10.29 26.71 -5.99
C ASN A 26 11.53 25.83 -6.29
N ASN A 27 11.76 24.79 -5.51
CA ASN A 27 12.83 23.84 -5.73
C ASN A 27 12.26 22.58 -6.41
N PRO A 28 12.38 22.46 -7.75
CA PRO A 28 11.75 21.37 -8.49
C PRO A 28 12.27 19.97 -8.13
N LYS A 29 13.41 19.89 -7.42
CA LYS A 29 13.97 18.61 -6.96
C LYS A 29 13.34 18.08 -5.67
N GLY A 30 12.65 18.93 -4.90
CA GLY A 30 12.05 18.56 -3.61
C GLY A 30 13.08 17.98 -2.62
N LEU A 31 12.72 16.86 -1.98
CA LEU A 31 13.64 16.02 -1.22
C LEU A 31 14.49 15.16 -2.18
N SER A 32 15.77 15.01 -1.90
CA SER A 32 16.55 14.02 -2.65
C SER A 32 16.03 12.60 -2.40
N ALA A 33 16.20 11.71 -3.37
CA ALA A 33 15.77 10.32 -3.24
C ALA A 33 16.40 9.63 -2.00
N ARG A 34 17.66 10.01 -1.65
CA ARG A 34 18.36 9.47 -0.47
C ARG A 34 17.74 9.98 0.83
N GLU A 35 17.40 11.27 0.93
CA GLU A 35 16.73 11.85 2.09
C GLU A 35 15.34 11.24 2.29
N LYS A 36 14.55 11.15 1.21
CA LYS A 36 13.21 10.53 1.24
C LYS A 36 13.29 9.09 1.73
N TYR A 37 14.16 8.28 1.14
CA TYR A 37 14.35 6.88 1.53
C TYR A 37 14.86 6.72 2.96
N PHE A 38 15.77 7.58 3.41
CA PHE A 38 16.27 7.58 4.79
C PHE A 38 15.16 7.79 5.81
N TRP A 39 14.34 8.83 5.64
CA TRP A 39 13.25 9.11 6.57
C TRP A 39 12.14 8.05 6.52
N GLN A 40 11.81 7.54 5.34
CA GLN A 40 10.91 6.39 5.21
C GLN A 40 11.45 5.16 5.96
N SER A 41 12.75 4.90 5.86
CA SER A 41 13.39 3.81 6.58
C SER A 41 13.31 4.00 8.08
N VAL A 42 13.58 5.19 8.59
CA VAL A 42 13.47 5.51 10.03
C VAL A 42 12.04 5.25 10.52
N GLY A 43 11.02 5.78 9.83
CA GLY A 43 9.62 5.59 10.22
C GLY A 43 9.19 4.12 10.19
N ALA A 44 9.54 3.39 9.12
CA ALA A 44 9.19 1.98 8.99
C ALA A 44 9.90 1.09 10.03
N PHE A 45 11.18 1.35 10.33
CA PHE A 45 11.89 0.61 11.39
C PHE A 45 11.32 0.90 12.78
N LEU A 46 10.94 2.14 13.07
CA LEU A 46 10.28 2.47 14.34
C LEU A 46 8.98 1.66 14.50
N VAL A 47 8.15 1.60 13.47
CA VAL A 47 6.93 0.79 13.47
C VAL A 47 7.25 -0.69 13.62
N ALA A 48 8.20 -1.21 12.86
CA ALA A 48 8.56 -2.63 12.86
C ALA A 48 9.10 -3.09 14.22
N VAL A 49 10.02 -2.32 14.81
CA VAL A 49 10.58 -2.60 16.13
C VAL A 49 9.51 -2.50 17.21
N PHE A 50 8.65 -1.48 17.15
CA PHE A 50 7.55 -1.34 18.09
C PHE A 50 6.60 -2.54 18.05
N LEU A 51 6.15 -2.97 16.87
CA LEU A 51 5.27 -4.13 16.71
C LEU A 51 5.95 -5.41 17.22
N TYR A 52 7.23 -5.62 16.89
CA TYR A 52 7.97 -6.79 17.34
C TYR A 52 8.15 -6.84 18.85
N THR A 53 8.50 -5.71 19.48
CA THR A 53 8.75 -5.65 20.95
C THR A 53 7.48 -5.66 21.78
N THR A 54 6.35 -5.27 21.21
CA THR A 54 5.03 -5.29 21.88
C THR A 54 4.22 -6.53 21.59
N ALA A 55 4.70 -7.43 20.73
CA ALA A 55 4.07 -8.71 20.43
C ALA A 55 3.89 -9.53 21.71
N ARG A 56 2.66 -9.99 21.97
CA ARG A 56 2.29 -10.73 23.20
C ARG A 56 2.06 -12.21 22.92
N ILE A 57 1.71 -12.55 21.70
CA ILE A 57 1.42 -13.91 21.27
C ILE A 57 2.27 -14.25 20.03
N PRO A 58 2.70 -15.50 19.85
CA PRO A 58 3.51 -15.90 18.71
C PRO A 58 2.87 -15.56 17.35
N ALA A 59 1.53 -15.58 17.28
CA ALA A 59 0.80 -15.23 16.07
C ALA A 59 1.08 -13.81 15.54
N GLU A 60 1.53 -12.90 16.41
CA GLU A 60 1.85 -11.51 16.04
C GLU A 60 3.20 -11.33 15.32
N THR A 61 3.98 -12.41 15.14
CA THR A 61 5.23 -12.41 14.38
C THR A 61 5.23 -13.43 13.24
N HIS A 62 4.08 -14.06 12.99
CA HIS A 62 3.92 -15.08 11.97
C HIS A 62 3.55 -14.46 10.61
N LEU A 63 4.11 -15.02 9.55
CA LEU A 63 3.66 -14.79 8.19
C LEU A 63 2.64 -15.86 7.80
N ILE A 64 1.44 -15.44 7.41
CA ILE A 64 0.36 -16.33 6.97
C ILE A 64 0.42 -16.45 5.46
N VAL A 65 0.51 -17.69 4.95
CA VAL A 65 0.45 -17.94 3.51
C VAL A 65 -1.01 -18.17 3.10
N PRO A 66 -1.62 -17.28 2.30
CA PRO A 66 -2.99 -17.46 1.85
C PRO A 66 -3.13 -18.76 1.03
N MET A 67 -4.33 -19.34 1.02
CA MET A 67 -4.66 -20.62 0.36
C MET A 67 -4.05 -21.89 0.98
N PHE A 68 -3.14 -21.77 1.96
CA PHE A 68 -2.50 -22.91 2.62
C PHE A 68 -2.71 -22.86 4.14
N LYS A 69 -3.78 -23.51 4.63
CA LYS A 69 -4.20 -23.48 6.06
C LYS A 69 -3.10 -23.78 7.07
N ASN A 70 -2.19 -24.68 6.73
CA ASN A 70 -1.19 -25.20 7.66
C ASN A 70 0.18 -24.55 7.48
N VAL A 71 0.32 -23.60 6.54
CA VAL A 71 1.60 -22.93 6.29
C VAL A 71 1.62 -21.59 7.02
N ILE A 72 2.09 -21.65 8.24
CA ILE A 72 2.36 -20.48 9.08
C ILE A 72 3.86 -20.46 9.33
N ILE A 73 4.51 -19.37 8.94
CA ILE A 73 5.96 -19.24 9.05
C ILE A 73 6.25 -18.32 10.23
N ASP A 74 6.91 -18.85 11.26
CA ASP A 74 7.43 -18.01 12.32
C ASP A 74 8.66 -17.26 11.83
N LEU A 75 8.55 -15.95 11.76
CA LEU A 75 9.61 -15.08 11.28
C LEU A 75 10.59 -14.66 12.38
N GLY A 76 10.18 -14.72 13.66
CA GLY A 76 11.00 -14.19 14.74
C GLY A 76 11.51 -12.77 14.41
N PRO A 77 12.83 -12.48 14.54
CA PRO A 77 13.40 -11.17 14.24
C PRO A 77 13.28 -10.72 12.76
N TRP A 78 13.11 -11.65 11.82
CA TRP A 78 12.89 -11.34 10.42
C TRP A 78 11.56 -10.62 10.15
N PHE A 79 10.62 -10.69 11.09
CA PHE A 79 9.40 -9.90 11.07
C PHE A 79 9.69 -8.39 10.95
N ILE A 80 10.73 -7.89 11.61
CA ILE A 80 11.14 -6.48 11.51
C ILE A 80 11.48 -6.13 10.06
N LEU A 81 12.24 -7.00 9.39
CA LEU A 81 12.66 -6.77 8.00
C LEU A 81 11.48 -6.86 7.03
N LEU A 82 10.59 -7.84 7.22
CA LEU A 82 9.36 -7.95 6.43
C LEU A 82 8.50 -6.71 6.58
N THR A 83 8.20 -6.29 7.80
CA THR A 83 7.41 -5.10 8.11
C THR A 83 7.98 -3.85 7.46
N TYR A 84 9.31 -3.68 7.56
CA TYR A 84 10.02 -2.59 6.90
C TYR A 84 9.76 -2.57 5.38
N PHE A 85 9.96 -3.71 4.70
CA PHE A 85 9.76 -3.79 3.25
C PHE A 85 8.30 -3.61 2.84
N VAL A 86 7.37 -4.13 3.63
CA VAL A 86 5.94 -3.95 3.36
C VAL A 86 5.55 -2.48 3.43
N ILE A 87 5.92 -1.76 4.50
CA ILE A 87 5.54 -0.35 4.68
C ILE A 87 6.22 0.54 3.65
N VAL A 88 7.55 0.45 3.51
CA VAL A 88 8.30 1.28 2.56
C VAL A 88 7.92 0.93 1.12
N GLY A 89 7.79 -0.37 0.82
CA GLY A 89 7.41 -0.85 -0.50
C GLY A 89 6.04 -0.36 -0.93
N THR A 90 5.02 -0.51 -0.08
CA THR A 90 3.65 -0.08 -0.38
C THR A 90 3.56 1.44 -0.48
N SER A 91 4.25 2.18 0.40
CA SER A 91 4.29 3.65 0.35
C SER A 91 4.83 4.16 -1.00
N ASN A 92 5.96 3.63 -1.45
CA ASN A 92 6.54 4.04 -2.73
C ASN A 92 5.73 3.51 -3.92
N ALA A 93 5.12 2.33 -3.82
CA ALA A 93 4.31 1.76 -4.89
C ALA A 93 3.03 2.57 -5.17
N VAL A 94 2.34 3.03 -4.12
CA VAL A 94 1.20 3.95 -4.27
C VAL A 94 1.67 5.27 -4.86
N ASN A 95 2.80 5.82 -4.41
CA ASN A 95 3.34 7.07 -4.94
C ASN A 95 3.72 6.96 -6.43
N LEU A 96 4.29 5.84 -6.87
CA LEU A 96 4.59 5.61 -8.28
C LEU A 96 3.32 5.46 -9.16
N THR A 97 2.20 5.08 -8.57
CA THR A 97 0.92 4.93 -9.28
C THR A 97 0.19 6.26 -9.43
N ASP A 98 0.56 7.29 -8.67
CA ASP A 98 -0.05 8.63 -8.69
C ASP A 98 0.47 9.45 -9.88
N GLY A 99 0.13 9.02 -11.09
CA GLY A 99 0.55 9.66 -12.33
C GLY A 99 -0.60 10.09 -13.25
N LEU A 100 -1.85 9.68 -12.96
CA LEU A 100 -3.05 10.05 -13.71
C LEU A 100 -4.18 10.45 -12.76
N ASP A 101 -5.06 11.34 -13.21
CA ASP A 101 -6.18 11.88 -12.45
C ASP A 101 -7.10 10.78 -11.90
N GLY A 102 -7.19 10.61 -10.58
CA GLY A 102 -8.02 9.61 -9.93
C GLY A 102 -7.48 8.18 -9.96
N LEU A 103 -6.38 7.91 -10.66
CA LEU A 103 -5.83 6.55 -10.74
C LEU A 103 -5.38 6.03 -9.37
N ALA A 104 -4.64 6.85 -8.63
CA ALA A 104 -3.97 6.42 -7.40
C ALA A 104 -4.90 6.30 -6.19
N ILE A 105 -6.08 6.94 -6.17
CA ILE A 105 -6.93 6.95 -4.97
C ILE A 105 -7.87 5.75 -4.89
N MET A 106 -8.45 5.31 -6.00
CA MET A 106 -9.47 4.25 -5.97
C MET A 106 -8.90 2.88 -5.54
N PRO A 107 -7.73 2.41 -6.03
CA PRO A 107 -7.15 1.16 -5.55
C PRO A 107 -6.89 1.13 -4.03
N PRO A 108 -6.29 2.16 -3.37
CA PRO A 108 -6.19 2.23 -1.92
C PRO A 108 -7.53 2.15 -1.20
N VAL A 109 -8.57 2.80 -1.71
CA VAL A 109 -9.94 2.74 -1.14
C VAL A 109 -10.44 1.30 -1.13
N MET A 110 -10.31 0.59 -2.26
CA MET A 110 -10.75 -0.80 -2.36
C MET A 110 -9.93 -1.73 -1.48
N VAL A 111 -8.60 -1.57 -1.45
CA VAL A 111 -7.71 -2.38 -0.61
C VAL A 111 -7.94 -2.09 0.87
N ALA A 112 -8.13 -0.83 1.28
CA ALA A 112 -8.45 -0.47 2.65
C ALA A 112 -9.77 -1.10 3.10
N GLY A 113 -10.81 -1.06 2.26
CA GLY A 113 -12.09 -1.71 2.54
C GLY A 113 -11.92 -3.21 2.78
N ALA A 114 -11.16 -3.90 1.94
CA ALA A 114 -10.88 -5.32 2.09
C ALA A 114 -10.04 -5.62 3.35
N LEU A 115 -8.98 -4.86 3.61
CA LEU A 115 -8.17 -5.01 4.84
C LEU A 115 -9.00 -4.74 6.09
N GLY A 116 -9.99 -3.83 6.02
CA GLY A 116 -10.95 -3.62 7.10
C GLY A 116 -11.78 -4.88 7.40
N VAL A 117 -12.19 -5.62 6.37
CA VAL A 117 -12.86 -6.92 6.56
C VAL A 117 -11.91 -7.91 7.24
N PHE A 118 -10.66 -8.01 6.79
CA PHE A 118 -9.66 -8.86 7.46
C PHE A 118 -9.44 -8.45 8.91
N ALA A 119 -9.33 -7.14 9.20
CA ALA A 119 -9.17 -6.63 10.56
C ALA A 119 -10.33 -7.04 11.47
N TYR A 120 -11.57 -6.92 10.98
CA TYR A 120 -12.76 -7.36 11.73
C TYR A 120 -12.76 -8.84 12.00
N VAL A 121 -12.45 -9.65 10.98
CA VAL A 121 -12.44 -11.12 11.09
C VAL A 121 -11.36 -11.60 12.05
N THR A 122 -10.11 -11.10 11.92
CA THR A 122 -9.00 -11.51 12.80
C THR A 122 -9.16 -11.01 14.23
N GLY A 123 -9.86 -9.89 14.41
CA GLY A 123 -10.18 -9.32 15.72
C GLY A 123 -11.39 -9.96 16.42
N ASN A 124 -12.10 -10.88 15.77
CA ASN A 124 -13.27 -11.54 16.31
C ASN A 124 -13.02 -13.05 16.50
N ALA A 125 -13.07 -13.55 17.74
CA ALA A 125 -12.76 -14.93 18.08
C ALA A 125 -13.62 -15.96 17.33
N ASN A 126 -14.91 -15.67 17.11
CA ASN A 126 -15.82 -16.59 16.42
C ASN A 126 -15.50 -16.67 14.92
N PHE A 127 -15.31 -15.53 14.28
CA PHE A 127 -15.00 -15.49 12.84
C PHE A 127 -13.59 -16.00 12.53
N SER A 128 -12.60 -15.66 13.36
CA SER A 128 -11.23 -16.15 13.17
C SER A 128 -11.17 -17.67 13.28
N ASN A 129 -11.84 -18.25 14.29
CA ASN A 129 -11.92 -19.70 14.47
C ASN A 129 -12.66 -20.38 13.29
N TYR A 130 -13.82 -19.83 12.88
CA TYR A 130 -14.59 -20.38 11.75
C TYR A 130 -13.80 -20.38 10.44
N LEU A 131 -13.00 -19.35 10.19
CA LEU A 131 -12.21 -19.19 8.97
C LEU A 131 -10.79 -19.79 9.07
N GLY A 132 -10.41 -20.30 10.26
CA GLY A 132 -9.07 -20.84 10.49
C GLY A 132 -7.96 -19.79 10.47
N LEU A 133 -8.27 -18.54 10.82
CA LEU A 133 -7.32 -17.45 10.98
C LEU A 133 -6.86 -17.36 12.43
N PRO A 134 -5.64 -16.87 12.70
CA PRO A 134 -5.25 -16.56 14.06
C PRO A 134 -6.11 -15.42 14.62
N PHE A 135 -6.58 -15.60 15.86
CA PHE A 135 -7.25 -14.53 16.57
C PHE A 135 -6.22 -13.55 17.14
N ILE A 136 -6.34 -12.28 16.78
CA ILE A 136 -5.46 -11.21 17.25
C ILE A 136 -6.30 -10.16 17.96
N PRO A 137 -6.25 -10.11 19.30
CA PRO A 137 -7.07 -9.20 20.07
C PRO A 137 -6.81 -7.73 19.69
N GLY A 138 -7.89 -6.95 19.53
CA GLY A 138 -7.84 -5.52 19.27
C GLY A 138 -7.62 -5.12 17.80
N THR A 139 -7.38 -6.05 16.88
CA THR A 139 -7.26 -5.71 15.44
C THR A 139 -8.59 -5.26 14.85
N GLY A 140 -9.72 -5.70 15.40
CA GLY A 140 -11.06 -5.27 14.94
C GLY A 140 -11.25 -3.75 14.92
N GLU A 141 -10.61 -3.02 15.84
CA GLU A 141 -10.66 -1.56 15.89
C GLU A 141 -9.97 -0.88 14.68
N VAL A 142 -9.10 -1.60 13.96
CA VAL A 142 -8.46 -1.10 12.75
C VAL A 142 -9.47 -0.94 11.61
N LEU A 143 -10.61 -1.64 11.66
CA LEU A 143 -11.72 -1.44 10.72
C LEU A 143 -12.18 0.03 10.69
N ILE A 144 -12.24 0.70 11.85
CA ILE A 144 -12.66 2.12 11.93
C ILE A 144 -11.69 2.99 11.11
N PHE A 145 -10.39 2.73 11.24
CA PHE A 145 -9.38 3.44 10.47
C PHE A 145 -9.50 3.15 8.96
N CYS A 146 -9.70 1.88 8.59
CA CYS A 146 -9.93 1.50 7.19
C CYS A 146 -11.18 2.17 6.61
N ALA A 147 -12.28 2.21 7.37
CA ALA A 147 -13.50 2.90 6.96
C ALA A 147 -13.30 4.40 6.79
N ALA A 148 -12.47 5.03 7.64
CA ALA A 148 -12.10 6.43 7.48
C ALA A 148 -11.30 6.67 6.20
N ILE A 149 -10.35 5.78 5.84
CA ILE A 149 -9.66 5.85 4.54
C ILE A 149 -10.65 5.73 3.38
N VAL A 150 -11.60 4.79 3.46
CA VAL A 150 -12.60 4.61 2.41
C VAL A 150 -13.44 5.88 2.25
N GLY A 151 -13.96 6.43 3.34
CA GLY A 151 -14.77 7.64 3.30
C GLY A 151 -13.99 8.87 2.79
N ALA A 152 -12.80 9.09 3.33
CA ALA A 152 -11.94 10.20 2.89
C ALA A 152 -11.49 10.05 1.44
N GLY A 153 -11.15 8.82 1.02
CA GLY A 153 -10.72 8.54 -0.34
C GLY A 153 -11.84 8.73 -1.37
N LEU A 154 -13.08 8.32 -1.05
CA LEU A 154 -14.24 8.58 -1.92
C LEU A 154 -14.57 10.07 -1.98
N GLY A 155 -14.48 10.79 -0.86
CA GLY A 155 -14.64 12.25 -0.84
C GLY A 155 -13.56 12.96 -1.65
N PHE A 156 -12.31 12.51 -1.57
CA PHE A 156 -11.22 13.04 -2.38
C PHE A 156 -11.41 12.72 -3.87
N LEU A 157 -11.82 11.50 -4.22
CA LEU A 157 -12.06 11.08 -5.60
C LEU A 157 -13.10 11.96 -6.29
N TRP A 158 -14.10 12.46 -5.56
CA TRP A 158 -15.12 13.37 -6.12
C TRP A 158 -14.49 14.59 -6.82
N PHE A 159 -13.36 15.08 -6.31
CA PHE A 159 -12.65 16.22 -6.87
C PHE A 159 -11.42 15.83 -7.69
N ASN A 160 -10.90 14.61 -7.51
CA ASN A 160 -9.70 14.11 -8.18
C ASN A 160 -10.02 13.26 -9.43
N THR A 161 -11.31 12.98 -9.72
CA THR A 161 -11.70 12.29 -10.97
C THR A 161 -11.34 13.14 -12.18
N TYR A 162 -11.03 12.46 -13.31
CA TYR A 162 -10.65 13.13 -14.56
C TYR A 162 -11.78 14.02 -15.13
N PRO A 163 -11.52 15.28 -15.52
CA PRO A 163 -10.29 16.07 -15.27
C PRO A 163 -10.23 16.56 -13.81
N ALA A 164 -9.10 16.32 -13.13
CA ALA A 164 -8.97 16.57 -11.70
C ALA A 164 -8.98 18.05 -11.34
N MET A 165 -9.70 18.38 -10.28
CA MET A 165 -9.71 19.71 -9.66
C MET A 165 -8.70 19.83 -8.52
N VAL A 166 -8.32 18.69 -7.90
CA VAL A 166 -7.40 18.59 -6.78
C VAL A 166 -6.46 17.39 -7.01
N PHE A 167 -5.20 17.55 -6.68
CA PHE A 167 -4.17 16.52 -6.82
C PHE A 167 -3.72 15.98 -5.47
N MET A 168 -3.35 14.69 -5.41
CA MET A 168 -2.98 14.01 -4.17
C MET A 168 -1.60 14.42 -3.68
N GLY A 169 -0.62 14.49 -4.58
CA GLY A 169 0.77 14.75 -4.27
C GLY A 169 1.44 13.68 -3.40
N ASP A 170 2.70 13.91 -3.06
CA ASP A 170 3.47 12.99 -2.23
C ASP A 170 2.91 12.85 -0.80
N VAL A 171 2.22 13.88 -0.29
CA VAL A 171 1.57 13.86 1.04
C VAL A 171 0.58 12.70 1.13
N GLY A 172 -0.37 12.65 0.19
CA GLY A 172 -1.42 11.64 0.20
C GLY A 172 -0.89 10.28 -0.23
N ALA A 173 -0.12 10.23 -1.30
CA ALA A 173 0.35 8.98 -1.87
C ALA A 173 1.26 8.18 -0.91
N LEU A 174 2.25 8.85 -0.28
CA LEU A 174 3.14 8.19 0.68
C LEU A 174 2.39 7.80 1.97
N GLY A 175 1.53 8.69 2.46
CA GLY A 175 0.75 8.44 3.68
C GLY A 175 -0.21 7.27 3.52
N LEU A 176 -0.99 7.23 2.43
CA LEU A 176 -1.94 6.14 2.14
C LEU A 176 -1.21 4.80 1.93
N GLY A 177 -0.12 4.80 1.17
CA GLY A 177 0.65 3.58 0.96
C GLY A 177 1.23 3.02 2.26
N ALA A 178 1.78 3.88 3.13
CA ALA A 178 2.27 3.47 4.45
C ALA A 178 1.13 2.98 5.36
N ALA A 179 -0.05 3.62 5.28
CA ALA A 179 -1.23 3.19 6.01
C ALA A 179 -1.65 1.77 5.63
N LEU A 180 -1.76 1.48 4.33
CA LEU A 180 -2.11 0.14 3.84
C LEU A 180 -1.09 -0.91 4.26
N GLY A 181 0.22 -0.60 4.13
CA GLY A 181 1.29 -1.49 4.58
C GLY A 181 1.22 -1.76 6.08
N ALA A 182 1.04 -0.73 6.90
CA ALA A 182 0.94 -0.87 8.35
C ALA A 182 -0.32 -1.66 8.78
N VAL A 183 -1.48 -1.42 8.12
CA VAL A 183 -2.70 -2.20 8.37
C VAL A 183 -2.46 -3.67 8.03
N ALA A 184 -1.89 -3.97 6.86
CA ALA A 184 -1.66 -5.35 6.43
C ALA A 184 -0.76 -6.12 7.40
N VAL A 185 0.29 -5.47 7.92
CA VAL A 185 1.16 -6.06 8.95
C VAL A 185 0.41 -6.31 10.25
N VAL A 186 -0.39 -5.34 10.72
CA VAL A 186 -1.16 -5.48 11.97
C VAL A 186 -2.21 -6.60 11.89
N VAL A 187 -2.76 -6.86 10.70
CA VAL A 187 -3.73 -7.95 10.48
C VAL A 187 -3.12 -9.22 9.91
N HIS A 188 -1.79 -9.27 9.75
CA HIS A 188 -1.00 -10.38 9.19
C HIS A 188 -1.49 -10.84 7.81
N GLN A 189 -1.71 -9.86 6.93
CA GLN A 189 -2.17 -10.10 5.56
C GLN A 189 -1.20 -9.48 4.53
N GLU A 190 0.09 -9.58 4.77
CA GLU A 190 1.13 -8.98 3.93
C GLU A 190 1.12 -9.56 2.51
N ILE A 191 1.01 -10.89 2.39
CA ILE A 191 0.92 -11.57 1.09
C ILE A 191 -0.42 -11.25 0.41
N VAL A 192 -1.50 -11.17 1.17
CA VAL A 192 -2.81 -10.78 0.62
C VAL A 192 -2.77 -9.33 0.14
N LEU A 193 -2.10 -8.42 0.87
CA LEU A 193 -1.87 -7.06 0.39
C LEU A 193 -1.11 -7.05 -0.94
N PHE A 194 -0.08 -7.90 -1.10
CA PHE A 194 0.65 -8.01 -2.36
C PHE A 194 -0.26 -8.42 -3.53
N ILE A 195 -1.23 -9.31 -3.28
CA ILE A 195 -2.24 -9.73 -4.27
C ILE A 195 -3.22 -8.59 -4.56
N MET A 196 -3.86 -8.05 -3.52
CA MET A 196 -4.87 -6.99 -3.66
C MET A 196 -4.28 -5.71 -4.24
N GLY A 197 -3.05 -5.39 -3.86
CA GLY A 197 -2.26 -4.27 -4.36
C GLY A 197 -1.53 -4.55 -5.67
N GLY A 198 -1.89 -5.58 -6.42
CA GLY A 198 -1.15 -6.02 -7.61
C GLY A 198 -0.99 -4.95 -8.68
N VAL A 199 -1.89 -3.97 -8.76
CA VAL A 199 -1.72 -2.80 -9.64
C VAL A 199 -0.48 -2.00 -9.20
N PHE A 200 -0.34 -1.70 -7.91
CA PHE A 200 0.84 -1.01 -7.37
C PHE A 200 2.12 -1.81 -7.60
N VAL A 201 2.02 -3.14 -7.43
CA VAL A 201 3.15 -4.06 -7.65
C VAL A 201 3.59 -4.01 -9.12
N ILE A 202 2.66 -4.12 -10.06
CA ILE A 202 2.97 -4.11 -11.50
C ILE A 202 3.54 -2.77 -11.92
N GLU A 203 2.99 -1.65 -11.42
CA GLU A 203 3.53 -0.31 -11.67
C GLU A 203 4.98 -0.19 -11.19
N THR A 204 5.24 -0.60 -9.95
CA THR A 204 6.59 -0.59 -9.37
C THR A 204 7.55 -1.51 -10.11
N LEU A 205 7.13 -2.73 -10.43
CA LEU A 205 7.95 -3.69 -11.18
C LEU A 205 8.27 -3.15 -12.57
N SER A 206 7.34 -2.45 -13.22
CA SER A 206 7.60 -1.85 -14.53
C SER A 206 8.73 -0.82 -14.49
N VAL A 207 8.80 -0.03 -13.41
CA VAL A 207 9.89 0.94 -13.20
C VAL A 207 11.21 0.23 -12.94
N ILE A 208 11.20 -0.79 -12.05
CA ILE A 208 12.41 -1.57 -11.73
C ILE A 208 12.97 -2.23 -12.98
N VAL A 209 12.12 -2.92 -13.76
CA VAL A 209 12.51 -3.59 -15.00
C VAL A 209 13.04 -2.58 -16.03
N GLN A 210 12.36 -1.45 -16.19
CA GLN A 210 12.79 -0.40 -17.12
C GLN A 210 14.16 0.16 -16.75
N VAL A 211 14.37 0.51 -15.47
CA VAL A 211 15.64 1.06 -14.99
C VAL A 211 16.77 0.02 -15.09
N ALA A 212 16.50 -1.22 -14.71
CA ALA A 212 17.47 -2.31 -14.79
C ALA A 212 17.89 -2.57 -16.25
N SER A 213 16.92 -2.72 -17.16
CA SER A 213 17.17 -2.93 -18.57
C SER A 213 18.00 -1.78 -19.18
N PHE A 214 17.60 -0.55 -18.89
CA PHE A 214 18.29 0.62 -19.43
C PHE A 214 19.74 0.73 -18.92
N LYS A 215 19.97 0.45 -17.63
CA LYS A 215 21.34 0.44 -17.07
C LYS A 215 22.21 -0.69 -17.59
N LEU A 216 21.64 -1.88 -17.83
CA LEU A 216 22.39 -3.06 -18.25
C LEU A 216 22.59 -3.14 -19.78
N THR A 217 21.59 -2.72 -20.54
CA THR A 217 21.57 -2.95 -22.00
C THR A 217 21.47 -1.67 -22.85
N GLY A 218 21.22 -0.50 -22.20
CA GLY A 218 20.94 0.75 -22.90
C GLY A 218 19.58 0.81 -23.61
N LYS A 219 18.76 -0.25 -23.48
CA LYS A 219 17.46 -0.37 -24.17
C LYS A 219 16.29 -0.26 -23.19
N ARG A 220 15.21 0.39 -23.67
CA ARG A 220 13.95 0.49 -22.93
C ARG A 220 13.06 -0.74 -23.22
N VAL A 221 12.46 -1.33 -22.19
CA VAL A 221 11.45 -2.43 -22.32
C VAL A 221 10.09 -1.82 -22.64
N PHE A 222 9.71 -0.80 -21.91
CA PHE A 222 8.45 -0.08 -22.10
C PHE A 222 8.69 1.26 -22.81
N ARG A 223 7.67 1.81 -23.48
CA ARG A 223 7.74 3.16 -24.06
C ARG A 223 8.06 4.19 -22.97
N MET A 224 7.41 4.03 -21.82
CA MET A 224 7.66 4.77 -20.58
C MET A 224 7.27 3.90 -19.40
N ALA A 225 7.84 4.12 -18.23
CA ALA A 225 7.45 3.53 -16.95
C ALA A 225 7.15 4.68 -15.97
N PRO A 226 6.17 4.52 -15.08
CA PRO A 226 5.31 3.35 -14.83
C PRO A 226 4.38 2.99 -16.01
N LEU A 227 3.66 1.82 -15.90
CA LEU A 227 2.89 1.24 -17.01
C LEU A 227 1.73 2.10 -17.50
N HIS A 228 1.08 2.88 -16.65
CA HIS A 228 0.01 3.78 -17.08
C HIS A 228 0.49 4.72 -18.19
N HIS A 229 1.68 5.32 -18.07
CA HIS A 229 2.27 6.16 -19.12
C HIS A 229 2.61 5.37 -20.40
N HIS A 230 2.94 4.07 -20.28
CA HIS A 230 3.13 3.25 -21.46
C HIS A 230 1.87 3.14 -22.31
N PHE A 231 0.68 3.02 -21.66
CA PHE A 231 -0.58 2.93 -22.36
C PHE A 231 -1.02 4.28 -22.95
N GLU A 232 -0.76 5.40 -22.26
CA GLU A 232 -0.96 6.74 -22.82
C GLU A 232 -0.14 6.93 -24.11
N LEU A 233 1.16 6.58 -24.08
CA LEU A 233 2.04 6.66 -25.25
C LEU A 233 1.66 5.66 -26.35
N LYS A 234 0.80 4.67 -26.07
CA LYS A 234 0.14 3.84 -27.08
C LYS A 234 -1.10 4.48 -27.69
N GLY A 235 -1.51 5.65 -27.21
CA GLY A 235 -2.69 6.38 -27.71
C GLY A 235 -3.98 6.03 -26.98
N TRP A 236 -3.92 5.42 -25.80
CA TRP A 236 -5.13 5.22 -25.01
C TRP A 236 -5.48 6.52 -24.28
N PRO A 237 -6.73 6.99 -24.36
CA PRO A 237 -7.17 8.13 -23.58
C PRO A 237 -7.09 7.82 -22.07
N GLU A 238 -6.70 8.81 -21.30
CA GLU A 238 -6.46 8.72 -19.85
C GLU A 238 -7.63 8.05 -19.09
N PRO A 239 -8.91 8.44 -19.27
CA PRO A 239 -10.01 7.80 -18.56
C PRO A 239 -10.13 6.29 -18.84
N ARG A 240 -9.73 5.85 -20.03
CA ARG A 240 -9.72 4.42 -20.36
C ARG A 240 -8.66 3.65 -19.59
N VAL A 241 -7.48 4.24 -19.39
CA VAL A 241 -6.42 3.65 -18.59
C VAL A 241 -6.89 3.55 -17.15
N ILE A 242 -7.37 4.64 -16.57
CA ILE A 242 -7.86 4.75 -15.19
C ILE A 242 -8.91 3.67 -14.89
N VAL A 243 -10.00 3.63 -15.68
CA VAL A 243 -11.10 2.69 -15.42
C VAL A 243 -10.64 1.23 -15.54
N ARG A 244 -9.78 0.91 -16.50
CA ARG A 244 -9.24 -0.46 -16.63
C ARG A 244 -8.38 -0.87 -15.45
N PHE A 245 -7.57 0.03 -14.93
CA PHE A 245 -6.77 -0.22 -13.74
C PHE A 245 -7.65 -0.39 -12.49
N TRP A 246 -8.73 0.37 -12.37
CA TRP A 246 -9.72 0.17 -11.30
C TRP A 246 -10.39 -1.19 -11.39
N ILE A 247 -10.77 -1.63 -12.61
CA ILE A 247 -11.36 -2.97 -12.82
C ILE A 247 -10.37 -4.05 -12.40
N ILE A 248 -9.09 -3.94 -12.79
CA ILE A 248 -8.05 -4.88 -12.39
C ILE A 248 -7.90 -4.88 -10.86
N SER A 249 -7.82 -3.70 -10.22
CA SER A 249 -7.74 -3.57 -8.78
C SER A 249 -8.92 -4.24 -8.08
N LEU A 250 -10.15 -4.03 -8.57
CA LEU A 250 -11.35 -4.67 -8.03
C LEU A 250 -11.26 -6.21 -8.10
N ILE A 251 -10.85 -6.74 -9.24
CA ILE A 251 -10.69 -8.20 -9.43
C ILE A 251 -9.65 -8.73 -8.43
N LEU A 252 -8.52 -8.06 -8.28
CA LEU A 252 -7.45 -8.48 -7.36
C LEU A 252 -7.90 -8.40 -5.89
N VAL A 253 -8.69 -7.39 -5.54
CA VAL A 253 -9.29 -7.27 -4.20
C VAL A 253 -10.28 -8.41 -3.94
N LEU A 254 -11.10 -8.77 -4.91
CA LEU A 254 -12.02 -9.91 -4.79
C LEU A 254 -11.25 -11.24 -4.65
N ILE A 255 -10.15 -11.42 -5.39
CA ILE A 255 -9.26 -12.58 -5.23
C ILE A 255 -8.67 -12.60 -3.82
N GLY A 256 -8.19 -11.47 -3.32
CA GLY A 256 -7.69 -11.37 -1.94
C GLY A 256 -8.75 -11.71 -0.91
N LEU A 257 -9.97 -11.19 -1.03
CA LEU A 257 -11.08 -11.53 -0.14
C LEU A 257 -11.48 -13.00 -0.23
N ALA A 258 -11.40 -13.62 -1.41
CA ALA A 258 -11.69 -15.05 -1.56
C ALA A 258 -10.72 -15.93 -0.73
N THR A 259 -9.49 -15.47 -0.46
CA THR A 259 -8.54 -16.19 0.40
C THR A 259 -9.01 -16.35 1.84
N LEU A 260 -9.98 -15.57 2.30
CA LEU A 260 -10.62 -15.77 3.63
C LEU A 260 -11.28 -17.14 3.75
N LYS A 261 -11.88 -17.65 2.68
CA LYS A 261 -12.63 -18.91 2.70
C LYS A 261 -11.86 -20.05 2.05
N VAL A 262 -11.07 -19.76 1.02
CA VAL A 262 -10.25 -20.75 0.30
C VAL A 262 -8.96 -20.94 1.09
N ARG A 263 -9.00 -21.84 2.07
CA ARG A 263 -7.86 -22.21 2.88
C ARG A 263 -7.82 -23.72 3.10
#